data_3ab1b90db4a773af308965a7fb035af8
#
_entry.id   3ab1b90db4a773af308965a7fb035af8
#
_cell.length_a   1.000
_cell.length_b   1.000
_cell.length_c   1.000
_cell.angle_alpha   90.00
_cell.angle_beta   90.00
_cell.angle_gamma   90.00
#
_symmetry.space_group_name_H-M   'P 1'
#
loop_
_entity.id
_entity.type
_entity.pdbx_description
1 polymer ?
#
loop_
_entity_poly.entity_id
_entity_poly.type
_entity_poly.pdbx_seq_one_letter_code
_entity_poly.pdbx_strand_id
1 'polypeptide(L)'
;MLFAKLRGTVGEAVALIRSLPHRRLVEEVSIQGYDTTVLSAIFHVVEHFSGHTYQIILLTKRFTRKDLGFYSYLDKTGRKEIEQEASDVPVAE
;
A
#
# COMPACT_ATOMS: atom_id res chain seq x y z
N MET A 1 0.87 -23.34 4.01
CA MET A 1 -0.11 -22.39 4.57
C MET A 1 -0.26 -21.17 3.69
N LEU A 2 -1.43 -20.58 3.67
CA LEU A 2 -1.75 -19.45 2.80
C LEU A 2 -0.81 -18.24 3.02
N PHE A 3 -0.51 -17.94 4.27
CA PHE A 3 0.34 -16.81 4.63
C PHE A 3 1.78 -16.95 4.12
N ALA A 4 2.35 -18.15 4.25
CA ALA A 4 3.69 -18.44 3.74
C ALA A 4 3.71 -18.39 2.22
N LYS A 5 2.66 -18.87 1.57
CA LYS A 5 2.53 -18.83 0.11
C LYS A 5 2.45 -17.39 -0.39
N LEU A 6 1.68 -16.54 0.26
CA LEU A 6 1.58 -15.12 -0.08
C LEU A 6 2.93 -14.42 0.07
N ARG A 7 3.63 -14.66 1.18
CA ARG A 7 4.95 -14.08 1.43
C ARG A 7 5.96 -14.52 0.36
N GLY A 8 5.94 -15.80 -0.02
CA GLY A 8 6.80 -16.33 -1.08
C GLY A 8 6.52 -15.68 -2.43
N THR A 9 5.26 -15.56 -2.79
CA THR A 9 4.85 -14.95 -4.06
C THR A 9 5.25 -13.48 -4.13
N VAL A 10 5.02 -12.72 -3.07
CA VAL A 10 5.42 -11.30 -3.00
C VAL A 10 6.94 -11.17 -3.07
N GLY A 11 7.67 -12.04 -2.36
CA GLY A 11 9.13 -12.06 -2.41
C GLY A 11 9.69 -12.31 -3.81
N GLU A 12 9.12 -13.27 -4.53
CA GLU A 12 9.49 -13.54 -5.91
C GLU A 12 9.20 -12.36 -6.82
N ALA A 13 8.04 -11.74 -6.67
CA ALA A 13 7.65 -10.57 -7.45
C ALA A 13 8.60 -9.39 -7.22
N VAL A 14 8.96 -9.11 -5.97
CA VAL A 14 9.90 -8.05 -5.61
C VAL A 14 11.28 -8.32 -6.20
N ALA A 15 11.77 -9.56 -6.10
CA ALA A 15 13.06 -9.94 -6.66
C ALA A 15 13.07 -9.77 -8.19
N LEU A 16 12.00 -10.18 -8.86
CA LEU A 16 11.87 -10.02 -10.30
C LEU A 16 11.89 -8.54 -10.70
N ILE A 17 11.12 -7.71 -10.03
CA ILE A 17 11.06 -6.26 -10.30
C ILE A 17 12.43 -5.62 -10.11
N ARG A 18 13.15 -5.97 -9.04
CA ARG A 18 14.50 -5.45 -8.78
C ARG A 18 15.51 -5.87 -9.83
N SER A 19 15.30 -7.01 -10.47
CA SER A 19 16.19 -7.51 -11.51
C SER A 19 15.97 -6.87 -12.88
N LEU A 20 14.85 -6.16 -13.07
CA LEU A 20 14.52 -5.57 -14.35
C LEU A 20 15.44 -4.38 -14.68
N PRO A 21 16.03 -4.36 -15.89
CA PRO A 21 16.70 -3.15 -16.38
C PRO A 21 15.69 -2.02 -16.54
N HIS A 22 16.12 -0.79 -16.31
CA HIS A 22 15.23 0.38 -16.42
C HIS A 22 14.57 0.51 -17.81
N ARG A 23 15.30 0.15 -18.86
CA ARG A 23 14.76 0.19 -20.23
C ARG A 23 13.54 -0.71 -20.44
N ARG A 24 13.44 -1.80 -19.67
CA ARG A 24 12.33 -2.73 -19.77
C ARG A 24 11.02 -2.18 -19.19
N LEU A 25 11.11 -1.20 -18.31
CA LEU A 25 9.95 -0.59 -17.69
C LEU A 25 9.03 0.13 -18.69
N VAL A 26 9.61 0.61 -19.81
CA VAL A 26 8.85 1.30 -20.85
C VAL A 26 8.47 0.40 -22.03
N GLU A 27 8.83 -0.89 -21.98
CA GLU A 27 8.42 -1.84 -23.01
C GLU A 27 6.90 -2.05 -22.98
N GLU A 28 6.33 -2.12 -24.17
CA GLU A 28 4.93 -2.46 -24.33
C GLU A 28 4.74 -3.97 -24.16
N VAL A 29 3.73 -4.32 -23.38
CA VAL A 29 3.35 -5.70 -23.13
C VAL A 29 1.83 -5.84 -23.24
N SER A 30 1.37 -7.02 -23.59
CA SER A 30 -0.06 -7.35 -23.57
C SER A 30 -0.33 -8.25 -22.38
N ILE A 31 -1.15 -7.78 -21.46
CA ILE A 31 -1.51 -8.52 -20.26
C ILE A 31 -3.03 -8.61 -20.19
N GLN A 32 -3.55 -9.83 -20.15
CA GLN A 32 -4.99 -10.09 -20.11
C GLN A 32 -5.79 -9.32 -21.18
N GLY A 33 -5.21 -9.20 -22.38
CA GLY A 33 -5.84 -8.51 -23.49
C GLY A 33 -5.66 -6.99 -23.53
N TYR A 34 -4.95 -6.44 -22.57
CA TYR A 34 -4.65 -5.01 -22.54
C TYR A 34 -3.21 -4.74 -22.95
N ASP A 35 -3.05 -3.78 -23.84
CA ASP A 35 -1.73 -3.26 -24.20
C ASP A 35 -1.33 -2.20 -23.18
N THR A 36 -0.19 -2.39 -22.56
CA THR A 36 0.32 -1.51 -21.50
C THR A 36 1.84 -1.53 -21.49
N THR A 37 2.45 -0.76 -20.63
CA THR A 37 3.89 -0.85 -20.38
C THR A 37 4.15 -1.72 -19.15
N VAL A 38 5.36 -2.23 -19.03
CA VAL A 38 5.77 -3.01 -17.84
C VAL A 38 5.60 -2.17 -16.58
N LEU A 39 6.02 -0.91 -16.60
CA LEU A 39 5.88 -0.01 -15.45
C LEU A 39 4.41 0.19 -15.06
N SER A 40 3.55 0.43 -16.03
CA SER A 40 2.12 0.61 -15.78
C SER A 40 1.48 -0.66 -15.21
N ALA A 41 1.89 -1.82 -15.70
CA ALA A 41 1.43 -3.12 -15.17
C ALA A 41 1.85 -3.31 -13.71
N ILE A 42 3.08 -2.94 -13.36
CA ILE A 42 3.57 -3.01 -11.97
C ILE A 42 2.73 -2.09 -11.06
N PHE A 43 2.50 -0.85 -11.46
CA PHE A 43 1.66 0.08 -10.70
C PHE A 43 0.24 -0.42 -10.54
N HIS A 44 -0.31 -1.04 -11.59
CA HIS A 44 -1.65 -1.63 -11.51
C HIS A 44 -1.73 -2.73 -10.45
N VAL A 45 -0.72 -3.61 -10.39
CA VAL A 45 -0.65 -4.67 -9.38
C VAL A 45 -0.57 -4.09 -7.97
N VAL A 46 0.26 -3.08 -7.75
CA VAL A 46 0.41 -2.43 -6.45
C VAL A 46 -0.90 -1.77 -6.02
N GLU A 47 -1.54 -1.05 -6.92
CA GLU A 47 -2.83 -0.41 -6.65
C GLU A 47 -3.91 -1.44 -6.30
N HIS A 48 -3.99 -2.51 -7.08
CA HIS A 48 -4.95 -3.58 -6.86
C HIS A 48 -4.74 -4.25 -5.50
N PHE A 49 -3.50 -4.55 -5.15
CA PHE A 49 -3.12 -5.12 -3.87
C PHE A 49 -3.48 -4.21 -2.70
N SER A 50 -3.20 -2.93 -2.85
CA SER A 50 -3.55 -1.91 -1.84
C SER A 50 -5.05 -1.84 -1.62
N GLY A 51 -5.83 -1.88 -2.71
CA GLY A 51 -7.30 -1.87 -2.64
C GLY A 51 -7.85 -3.04 -1.83
N HIS A 52 -7.39 -4.24 -2.12
CA HIS A 52 -7.80 -5.44 -1.38
C HIS A 52 -7.34 -5.41 0.08
N THR A 53 -6.16 -4.88 0.35
CA THR A 53 -5.65 -4.73 1.72
C THR A 53 -6.57 -3.84 2.54
N TYR A 54 -6.99 -2.70 2.00
CA TYR A 54 -7.93 -1.81 2.67
C TYR A 54 -9.29 -2.44 2.89
N GLN A 55 -9.77 -3.25 1.93
CA GLN A 55 -11.01 -3.99 2.08
C GLN A 55 -10.93 -4.99 3.24
N ILE A 56 -9.83 -5.72 3.35
CA ILE A 56 -9.60 -6.68 4.44
C ILE A 56 -9.57 -5.96 5.79
N ILE A 57 -8.85 -4.85 5.88
CA ILE A 57 -8.77 -4.04 7.09
C ILE A 57 -10.17 -3.56 7.50
N LEU A 58 -10.93 -3.02 6.57
CA LEU A 58 -12.27 -2.50 6.82
C LEU A 58 -13.21 -3.61 7.33
N LEU A 59 -13.22 -4.76 6.64
CA LEU A 59 -14.05 -5.89 7.02
C LEU A 59 -13.65 -6.44 8.39
N THR A 60 -12.36 -6.52 8.67
CA THR A 60 -11.86 -6.99 9.96
C THR A 60 -12.31 -6.07 11.08
N LYS A 61 -12.20 -4.77 10.90
CA LYS A 61 -12.69 -3.78 11.86
C LYS A 61 -14.20 -3.90 12.09
N ARG A 62 -14.95 -4.07 11.01
CA ARG A 62 -16.40 -4.19 11.07
C ARG A 62 -16.85 -5.44 11.82
N PHE A 63 -16.24 -6.59 11.53
CA PHE A 63 -16.63 -7.86 12.15
C PHE A 63 -16.09 -8.03 13.57
N THR A 64 -14.90 -7.57 13.86
CA THR A 64 -14.30 -7.70 15.19
C THR A 64 -14.61 -6.52 16.10
N ARG A 65 -14.96 -5.37 15.54
CA ARG A 65 -15.13 -4.10 16.24
C ARG A 65 -13.90 -3.71 17.05
N LYS A 66 -12.73 -4.18 16.59
CA LYS A 66 -11.45 -3.88 17.22
C LYS A 66 -10.64 -2.95 16.35
N ASP A 67 -9.92 -2.05 17.00
CA ASP A 67 -8.87 -1.30 16.34
C ASP A 67 -7.67 -2.23 16.14
N LEU A 68 -7.22 -2.37 14.89
CA LEU A 68 -6.09 -3.21 14.55
C LEU A 68 -4.73 -2.55 14.84
N GLY A 69 -4.74 -1.27 15.20
CA GLY A 69 -3.56 -0.56 15.64
C GLY A 69 -2.51 -0.29 14.57
N PHE A 70 -2.86 -0.35 13.29
CA PHE A 70 -1.89 -0.12 12.21
C PHE A 70 -1.26 1.27 12.24
N TYR A 71 -1.99 2.25 12.74
CA TYR A 71 -1.54 3.64 12.82
C TYR A 71 -1.40 4.12 14.27
N SER A 72 -1.28 3.18 15.21
CA SER A 72 -1.19 3.52 16.63
C SER A 72 0.01 4.42 16.97
N TYR A 73 1.10 4.27 16.22
CA TYR A 73 2.27 5.13 16.37
C TYR A 73 1.97 6.58 15.98
N LEU A 74 1.10 6.80 15.02
CA LEU A 74 0.66 8.14 14.63
C LEU A 74 -0.25 8.76 15.69
N ASP A 75 -1.15 7.97 16.26
CA ASP A 75 -2.04 8.44 17.33
C ASP A 75 -1.25 8.84 18.59
N LYS A 76 -0.19 8.08 18.91
CA LYS A 76 0.61 8.33 20.12
C LYS A 76 1.59 9.48 19.98
N THR A 77 2.09 9.74 18.78
CA THR A 77 3.10 10.77 18.53
C THR A 77 2.62 11.84 17.56
N GLY A 78 2.24 11.41 16.34
CA GLY A 78 1.86 12.35 15.28
C GLY A 78 0.62 13.16 15.62
N ARG A 79 -0.40 12.54 16.19
CA ARG A 79 -1.63 13.23 16.55
C ARG A 79 -1.40 14.25 17.66
N LYS A 80 -0.64 13.89 18.68
CA LYS A 80 -0.29 14.80 19.77
C LYS A 80 0.53 15.98 19.28
N GLU A 81 1.47 15.73 18.39
CA GLU A 81 2.28 16.78 17.78
C GLU A 81 1.42 17.72 16.95
N ILE A 82 0.50 17.20 16.16
CA ILE A 82 -0.43 17.99 15.35
C ILE A 82 -1.35 18.82 16.25
N GLU A 83 -1.89 18.23 17.30
CA GLU A 83 -2.76 18.95 18.25
C GLU A 83 -1.99 20.04 18.98
N GLN A 84 -0.76 19.79 19.38
CA GLN A 84 0.11 20.78 20.02
C GLN A 84 0.44 21.90 19.05
N GLU A 85 0.83 21.57 17.83
CA GLU A 85 1.13 22.54 16.78
C GLU A 85 -0.09 23.40 16.46
N ALA A 86 -1.26 22.81 16.37
CA ALA A 86 -2.50 23.53 16.13
C ALA A 86 -2.85 24.48 17.27
N SER A 87 -2.55 24.13 18.54
CA SER A 87 -2.79 25.00 19.68
C SER A 87 -1.78 26.12 19.78
N ASP A 88 -0.58 25.94 19.22
CA ASP A 88 0.48 26.95 19.20
C ASP A 88 0.33 27.96 18.05
N VAL A 89 -0.51 27.67 17.07
CA VAL A 89 -0.78 28.56 15.95
C VAL A 89 -1.67 29.72 16.41
N PRO A 90 -1.27 30.99 16.17
CA PRO A 90 -2.14 32.11 16.47
C PRO A 90 -3.47 32.02 15.72
N VAL A 91 -4.55 32.27 16.45
CA VAL A 91 -5.87 32.33 15.82
C VAL A 91 -5.89 33.53 14.88
N ALA A 92 -6.10 33.24 13.57
CA ALA A 92 -6.26 34.30 12.59
C ALA A 92 -7.60 34.97 12.80
N GLU A 93 -7.56 36.25 13.12
CA GLU A 93 -8.75 37.04 13.25
C GLU A 93 -9.25 37.53 11.89
#